data_2cb5901ddeb3bab27c4e1ea4816c5b94
#
_entry.id   2cb5901ddeb3bab27c4e1ea4816c5b94
#
_cell.length_a   1.000
_cell.length_b   1.000
_cell.length_c   1.000
_cell.angle_alpha   90.00
_cell.angle_beta   90.00
_cell.angle_gamma   90.00
#
_symmetry.space_group_name_H-M   'P 1'
#
loop_
_entity.id
_entity.type
_entity.pdbx_description
1 polymer ?
#
loop_
_entity_poly.entity_id
_entity_poly.type
_entity_poly.pdbx_seq_one_letter_code
_entity_poly.pdbx_strand_id
1 'polypeptide(L)'
;NTGDYAGIALLRYYIVYRALVRAKVEALRLDQLTPGGDFDSSHYEEVYRYLDLARAWSANARPAIIVMHGLSGSGKSTLARQLIEAIGAVQIRSDVERKRLYSLKPEADSGSALAQSIYTLEATMQTYDSLEDLAGKIVRAGFSVIVDATFLLKTYRDQFRDLALECRVPHVVISCEVPKNVLRERIRLRSEARNDPSEANLEVLQHQLKTQQVISKEERSGTETIICSESTLSPDQLNRLLQHIDPSESSKEQ
;
A
#
# COMPACT_ATOMS: atom_id res chain seq x y z
N ASN A 1 -1.34 -9.40 8.85
CA ASN A 1 -0.82 -10.73 8.50
C ASN A 1 -1.88 -11.84 8.50
N THR A 2 -3.07 -11.61 9.07
CA THR A 2 -4.15 -12.61 9.13
C THR A 2 -4.87 -12.81 7.78
N GLY A 3 -4.82 -11.82 6.87
CA GLY A 3 -5.60 -11.81 5.63
C GLY A 3 -7.06 -11.41 5.81
N ASP A 4 -7.43 -10.96 7.00
CA ASP A 4 -8.75 -10.40 7.26
C ASP A 4 -8.84 -8.95 6.74
N TYR A 5 -9.06 -8.82 5.45
CA TYR A 5 -9.32 -7.52 4.82
C TYR A 5 -10.80 -7.10 4.94
N ALA A 6 -11.70 -8.03 5.30
CA ALA A 6 -13.11 -7.70 5.48
C ALA A 6 -13.32 -6.75 6.68
N GLY A 7 -12.53 -6.92 7.74
CA GLY A 7 -12.56 -6.05 8.92
C GLY A 7 -12.16 -4.60 8.66
N ILE A 8 -11.44 -4.32 7.55
CA ILE A 8 -11.02 -2.94 7.19
C ILE A 8 -12.23 -2.01 7.02
N ALA A 9 -13.34 -2.50 6.48
CA ALA A 9 -14.55 -1.70 6.29
C ALA A 9 -15.10 -1.10 7.60
N LEU A 10 -14.86 -1.76 8.73
CA LEU A 10 -15.32 -1.32 10.05
C LEU A 10 -14.26 -0.52 10.82
N LEU A 11 -13.00 -0.54 10.36
CA LEU A 11 -11.87 0.01 11.13
C LEU A 11 -12.03 1.50 11.41
N ARG A 12 -12.43 2.31 10.41
CA ARG A 12 -12.65 3.74 10.59
C ARG A 12 -13.74 4.03 11.63
N TYR A 13 -14.84 3.30 11.59
CA TYR A 13 -15.92 3.42 12.58
C TYR A 13 -15.40 3.12 13.99
N TYR A 14 -14.65 2.05 14.18
CA TYR A 14 -14.11 1.71 15.48
C TYR A 14 -13.07 2.72 16.00
N ILE A 15 -12.23 3.28 15.12
CA ILE A 15 -11.28 4.34 15.52
C ILE A 15 -12.04 5.55 16.06
N VAL A 16 -13.04 6.07 15.31
CA VAL A 16 -13.87 7.20 15.72
C VAL A 16 -14.60 6.89 17.02
N TYR A 17 -15.26 5.74 17.11
CA TYR A 17 -15.97 5.32 18.32
C TYR A 17 -15.06 5.26 19.54
N ARG A 18 -13.89 4.63 19.42
CA ARG A 18 -12.93 4.52 20.51
C ARG A 18 -12.36 5.88 20.92
N ALA A 19 -12.09 6.76 19.97
CA ALA A 19 -11.64 8.11 20.26
C ALA A 19 -12.70 8.90 21.06
N LEU A 20 -13.97 8.86 20.66
CA LEU A 20 -15.06 9.51 21.40
C LEU A 20 -15.26 8.92 22.79
N VAL A 21 -15.16 7.60 22.96
CA VAL A 21 -15.21 6.95 24.27
C VAL A 21 -14.06 7.43 25.16
N ARG A 22 -12.84 7.55 24.62
CA ARG A 22 -11.69 8.07 25.36
C ARG A 22 -11.86 9.53 25.75
N ALA A 23 -12.30 10.39 24.83
CA ALA A 23 -12.61 11.79 25.14
C ALA A 23 -13.61 11.91 26.29
N LYS A 24 -14.70 11.12 26.25
CA LYS A 24 -15.70 11.09 27.32
C LYS A 24 -15.11 10.64 28.67
N VAL A 25 -14.30 9.58 28.69
CA VAL A 25 -13.70 9.06 29.93
C VAL A 25 -12.75 10.08 30.54
N GLU A 26 -11.90 10.76 29.75
CA GLU A 26 -11.01 11.80 30.26
C GLU A 26 -11.77 13.02 30.78
N ALA A 27 -12.83 13.45 30.10
CA ALA A 27 -13.67 14.55 30.57
C ALA A 27 -14.33 14.22 31.93
N LEU A 28 -14.88 13.00 32.08
CA LEU A 28 -15.46 12.55 33.36
C LEU A 28 -14.41 12.43 34.47
N ARG A 29 -13.19 12.02 34.15
CA ARG A 29 -12.08 11.95 35.10
C ARG A 29 -11.69 13.32 35.60
N LEU A 30 -11.61 14.32 34.73
CA LEU A 30 -11.33 15.70 35.11
C LEU A 30 -12.39 16.25 36.06
N ASP A 31 -13.66 16.04 35.77
CA ASP A 31 -14.79 16.47 36.62
C ASP A 31 -14.73 15.85 38.03
N GLN A 32 -14.33 14.57 38.12
CA GLN A 32 -14.16 13.88 39.41
C GLN A 32 -12.95 14.35 40.22
N LEU A 33 -11.86 14.75 39.58
CA LEU A 33 -10.63 15.18 40.23
C LEU A 33 -10.73 16.60 40.77
N THR A 34 -11.57 17.45 40.17
CA THR A 34 -11.71 18.87 40.56
C THR A 34 -13.20 19.28 40.53
N PRO A 35 -14.03 18.78 41.50
CA PRO A 35 -15.44 19.12 41.54
C PRO A 35 -15.63 20.63 41.72
N GLY A 36 -16.24 21.32 40.77
CA GLY A 36 -16.48 22.76 40.80
C GLY A 36 -15.23 23.64 40.67
N GLY A 37 -14.11 23.09 40.23
CA GLY A 37 -12.86 23.82 40.02
C GLY A 37 -12.85 24.64 38.73
N ASP A 38 -12.06 25.71 38.75
CA ASP A 38 -11.79 26.52 37.55
C ASP A 38 -10.82 25.75 36.67
N PHE A 39 -11.30 25.25 35.55
CA PHE A 39 -10.49 24.48 34.60
C PHE A 39 -9.85 25.43 33.57
N ASP A 40 -8.54 25.51 33.58
CA ASP A 40 -7.78 26.07 32.48
C ASP A 40 -7.86 25.12 31.26
N SER A 41 -7.78 25.70 30.05
CA SER A 41 -7.84 24.98 28.78
C SER A 41 -6.81 23.85 28.68
N SER A 42 -5.66 23.95 29.34
CA SER A 42 -4.62 22.94 29.39
C SER A 42 -5.09 21.60 30.00
N HIS A 43 -6.09 21.63 30.91
CA HIS A 43 -6.65 20.41 31.50
C HIS A 43 -7.44 19.57 30.47
N TYR A 44 -7.92 20.20 29.39
CA TYR A 44 -8.70 19.53 28.35
C TYR A 44 -7.87 19.10 27.12
N GLU A 45 -6.55 19.30 27.09
CA GLU A 45 -5.70 18.95 25.94
C GLU A 45 -5.89 17.49 25.49
N GLU A 46 -5.92 16.56 26.45
CA GLU A 46 -6.12 15.15 26.14
C GLU A 46 -7.52 14.87 25.57
N VAL A 47 -8.55 15.53 26.08
CA VAL A 47 -9.93 15.45 25.56
C VAL A 47 -9.97 15.96 24.13
N TYR A 48 -9.41 17.14 23.87
CA TYR A 48 -9.36 17.72 22.53
C TYR A 48 -8.55 16.85 21.56
N ARG A 49 -7.44 16.27 21.98
CA ARG A 49 -6.64 15.34 21.16
C ARG A 49 -7.47 14.15 20.68
N TYR A 50 -8.30 13.56 21.54
CA TYR A 50 -9.20 12.47 21.12
C TYR A 50 -10.35 12.96 20.22
N LEU A 51 -10.89 14.15 20.47
CA LEU A 51 -11.93 14.74 19.62
C LEU A 51 -11.37 15.06 18.22
N ASP A 52 -10.17 15.61 18.12
CA ASP A 52 -9.48 15.89 16.85
C ASP A 52 -9.17 14.60 16.10
N LEU A 53 -8.74 13.54 16.80
CA LEU A 53 -8.59 12.22 16.21
C LEU A 53 -9.91 11.70 15.63
N ALA A 54 -11.00 11.78 16.39
CA ALA A 54 -12.32 11.36 15.93
C ALA A 54 -12.77 12.18 14.71
N ARG A 55 -12.55 13.49 14.72
CA ARG A 55 -12.86 14.40 13.61
C ARG A 55 -12.06 14.07 12.36
N ALA A 56 -10.75 13.88 12.49
CA ALA A 56 -9.87 13.54 11.37
C ALA A 56 -10.32 12.22 10.70
N TRP A 57 -10.67 11.21 11.48
CA TRP A 57 -11.10 9.92 10.95
C TRP A 57 -12.57 9.87 10.49
N SER A 58 -13.42 10.80 10.92
CA SER A 58 -14.80 10.94 10.42
C SER A 58 -14.89 11.76 9.13
N ALA A 59 -13.86 12.56 8.81
CA ALA A 59 -13.81 13.32 7.55
C ALA A 59 -13.81 12.40 6.33
N ASN A 60 -14.21 12.92 5.17
CA ASN A 60 -14.18 12.18 3.92
C ASN A 60 -12.76 11.72 3.61
N ALA A 61 -12.58 10.42 3.51
CA ALA A 61 -11.31 9.85 3.08
C ALA A 61 -11.06 10.14 1.60
N ARG A 62 -9.80 10.36 1.25
CA ARG A 62 -9.34 10.48 -0.14
C ARG A 62 -8.35 9.36 -0.43
N PRO A 63 -8.84 8.12 -0.55
CA PRO A 63 -7.96 6.99 -0.81
C PRO A 63 -7.39 7.06 -2.23
N ALA A 64 -6.27 6.37 -2.45
CA ALA A 64 -5.64 6.21 -3.74
C ALA A 64 -5.23 4.75 -3.99
N ILE A 65 -5.11 4.36 -5.25
CA ILE A 65 -4.50 3.09 -5.66
C ILE A 65 -3.09 3.37 -6.15
N ILE A 66 -2.11 2.77 -5.48
CA ILE A 66 -0.69 2.90 -5.79
C ILE A 66 -0.18 1.53 -6.20
N VAL A 67 0.27 1.38 -7.44
CA VAL A 67 0.86 0.14 -7.94
C VAL A 67 2.37 0.25 -8.03
N MET A 68 3.08 -0.75 -7.51
CA MET A 68 4.53 -0.83 -7.58
C MET A 68 4.92 -1.56 -8.86
N HIS A 69 5.61 -0.88 -9.78
CA HIS A 69 6.09 -1.47 -11.03
C HIS A 69 7.59 -1.75 -10.96
N GLY A 70 8.04 -2.84 -11.59
CA GLY A 70 9.46 -3.16 -11.75
C GLY A 70 9.81 -4.63 -11.53
N LEU A 71 11.00 -5.01 -11.97
CA LEU A 71 11.53 -6.38 -11.92
C LEU A 71 11.71 -6.87 -10.47
N SER A 72 11.80 -8.18 -10.29
CA SER A 72 12.18 -8.76 -9.00
C SER A 72 13.56 -8.26 -8.56
N GLY A 73 13.72 -7.91 -7.28
CA GLY A 73 14.95 -7.31 -6.76
C GLY A 73 15.09 -5.80 -6.95
N SER A 74 14.13 -5.10 -7.58
CA SER A 74 14.21 -3.65 -7.81
C SER A 74 13.98 -2.77 -6.57
N GLY A 75 13.57 -3.35 -5.43
CA GLY A 75 13.38 -2.61 -4.17
C GLY A 75 11.93 -2.18 -3.91
N LYS A 76 10.95 -2.61 -4.71
CA LYS A 76 9.52 -2.29 -4.55
C LYS A 76 9.00 -2.44 -3.12
N SER A 77 9.19 -3.61 -2.53
CA SER A 77 8.68 -3.91 -1.18
C SER A 77 9.35 -3.08 -0.09
N THR A 78 10.59 -2.66 -0.29
CA THR A 78 11.30 -1.76 0.62
C THR A 78 10.71 -0.36 0.55
N LEU A 79 10.51 0.14 -0.68
CA LEU A 79 9.88 1.44 -0.90
C LEU A 79 8.42 1.45 -0.45
N ALA A 80 7.65 0.40 -0.75
CA ALA A 80 6.27 0.26 -0.30
C ALA A 80 6.13 0.38 1.22
N ARG A 81 7.04 -0.25 1.99
CA ARG A 81 7.04 -0.14 3.46
C ARG A 81 7.28 1.29 3.96
N GLN A 82 8.16 2.04 3.34
CA GLN A 82 8.39 3.45 3.69
C GLN A 82 7.16 4.31 3.40
N LEU A 83 6.46 4.02 2.30
CA LEU A 83 5.25 4.75 1.92
C LEU A 83 4.06 4.44 2.84
N ILE A 84 3.96 3.25 3.42
CA ILE A 84 2.89 2.90 4.37
C ILE A 84 2.82 3.93 5.50
N GLU A 85 3.95 4.28 6.10
CA GLU A 85 4.02 5.23 7.20
C GLU A 85 3.71 6.66 6.73
N ALA A 86 4.21 7.04 5.55
CA ALA A 86 4.05 8.40 5.01
C ALA A 86 2.60 8.73 4.62
N ILE A 87 1.84 7.75 4.11
CA ILE A 87 0.49 7.99 3.55
C ILE A 87 -0.63 7.21 4.27
N GLY A 88 -0.31 6.45 5.29
CA GLY A 88 -1.30 5.64 6.02
C GLY A 88 -1.98 4.57 5.16
N ALA A 89 -1.27 3.98 4.19
CA ALA A 89 -1.83 3.03 3.24
C ALA A 89 -1.81 1.59 3.75
N VAL A 90 -2.67 0.76 3.19
CA VAL A 90 -2.64 -0.70 3.36
C VAL A 90 -1.83 -1.33 2.23
N GLN A 91 -0.82 -2.12 2.56
CA GLN A 91 -0.06 -2.88 1.57
C GLN A 91 -0.67 -4.27 1.35
N ILE A 92 -0.87 -4.63 0.09
CA ILE A 92 -1.15 -6.01 -0.35
C ILE A 92 -0.01 -6.48 -1.26
N ARG A 93 0.46 -7.72 -1.06
CA ARG A 93 1.62 -8.27 -1.75
C ARG A 93 1.23 -9.47 -2.59
N SER A 94 1.61 -9.46 -3.87
CA SER A 94 1.32 -10.56 -4.82
C SER A 94 1.89 -11.91 -4.34
N ASP A 95 3.09 -11.92 -3.76
CA ASP A 95 3.70 -13.15 -3.27
C ASP A 95 2.93 -13.76 -2.08
N VAL A 96 2.42 -12.91 -1.20
CA VAL A 96 1.62 -13.32 -0.03
C VAL A 96 0.25 -13.81 -0.47
N GLU A 97 -0.45 -13.05 -1.33
CA GLU A 97 -1.80 -13.41 -1.78
C GLU A 97 -1.78 -14.67 -2.67
N ARG A 98 -0.75 -14.82 -3.51
CA ARG A 98 -0.53 -16.04 -4.29
C ARG A 98 -0.44 -17.26 -3.38
N LYS A 99 0.41 -17.22 -2.34
CA LYS A 99 0.54 -18.33 -1.38
C LYS A 99 -0.77 -18.59 -0.63
N ARG A 100 -1.51 -17.53 -0.30
CA ARG A 100 -2.82 -17.64 0.37
C ARG A 100 -3.86 -18.34 -0.50
N LEU A 101 -3.93 -18.05 -1.80
CA LEU A 101 -4.82 -18.73 -2.75
C LEU A 101 -4.58 -20.25 -2.77
N TYR A 102 -3.36 -20.68 -2.51
CA TYR A 102 -2.99 -22.08 -2.43
C TYR A 102 -2.89 -22.63 -0.99
N SER A 103 -3.48 -21.93 -0.02
CA SER A 103 -3.48 -22.30 1.41
C SER A 103 -2.07 -22.49 2.01
N LEU A 104 -1.08 -21.81 1.45
CA LEU A 104 0.29 -21.80 1.97
C LEU A 104 0.51 -20.61 2.92
N LYS A 105 1.37 -20.78 3.92
CA LYS A 105 1.81 -19.67 4.77
C LYS A 105 2.71 -18.71 3.97
N PRO A 106 2.73 -17.41 4.28
CA PRO A 106 3.57 -16.44 3.58
C PRO A 106 5.05 -16.81 3.53
N GLU A 107 5.56 -17.42 4.59
CA GLU A 107 6.97 -17.84 4.73
C GLU A 107 7.25 -19.23 4.15
N ALA A 108 6.22 -19.98 3.77
CA ALA A 108 6.40 -21.33 3.22
C ALA A 108 7.13 -21.27 1.88
N ASP A 109 8.09 -22.16 1.70
CA ASP A 109 8.69 -22.42 0.38
C ASP A 109 7.68 -23.26 -0.42
N SER A 110 7.25 -22.76 -1.58
CA SER A 110 6.32 -23.50 -2.45
C SER A 110 6.99 -24.69 -3.15
N GLY A 111 8.32 -24.72 -3.20
CA GLY A 111 9.08 -25.72 -3.96
C GLY A 111 8.80 -25.67 -5.46
N SER A 112 8.14 -24.62 -5.95
CA SER A 112 7.64 -24.54 -7.32
C SER A 112 8.67 -23.92 -8.25
N ALA A 113 9.04 -24.67 -9.30
CA ALA A 113 9.77 -24.11 -10.43
C ALA A 113 8.88 -23.17 -11.27
N LEU A 114 9.53 -22.33 -12.08
CA LEU A 114 8.85 -21.46 -13.05
C LEU A 114 7.89 -22.30 -13.92
N ALA A 115 6.67 -21.82 -14.09
CA ALA A 115 5.59 -22.50 -14.82
C ALA A 115 5.04 -23.78 -14.18
N GLN A 116 5.35 -24.05 -12.92
CA GLN A 116 4.75 -25.15 -12.17
C GLN A 116 3.93 -24.65 -10.97
N SER A 117 2.86 -25.37 -10.63
CA SER A 117 2.00 -25.09 -9.47
C SER A 117 1.56 -23.61 -9.37
N ILE A 118 2.05 -22.86 -8.40
CA ILE A 118 1.61 -21.49 -8.10
C ILE A 118 2.17 -20.40 -9.04
N TYR A 119 3.06 -20.71 -9.97
CA TYR A 119 3.67 -19.76 -10.92
C TYR A 119 3.20 -19.94 -12.38
N THR A 120 2.11 -20.66 -12.59
CA THR A 120 1.47 -20.76 -13.92
C THR A 120 0.86 -19.44 -14.36
N LEU A 121 0.54 -19.31 -15.64
CA LEU A 121 -0.18 -18.15 -16.16
C LEU A 121 -1.55 -17.99 -15.46
N GLU A 122 -2.28 -19.09 -15.31
CA GLU A 122 -3.58 -19.11 -14.63
C GLU A 122 -3.48 -18.67 -13.16
N ALA A 123 -2.52 -19.21 -12.41
CA ALA A 123 -2.25 -18.80 -11.04
C ALA A 123 -1.86 -17.31 -10.94
N THR A 124 -1.18 -16.79 -11.95
CA THR A 124 -0.84 -15.37 -12.03
C THR A 124 -2.08 -14.53 -12.26
N MET A 125 -2.95 -14.91 -13.20
CA MET A 125 -4.24 -14.21 -13.42
C MET A 125 -5.08 -14.20 -12.15
N GLN A 126 -5.31 -15.35 -11.52
CA GLN A 126 -6.05 -15.46 -10.26
C GLN A 126 -5.46 -14.59 -9.15
N THR A 127 -4.12 -14.47 -9.10
CA THR A 127 -3.45 -13.61 -8.13
C THR A 127 -3.76 -12.13 -8.38
N TYR A 128 -3.72 -11.66 -9.63
CA TYR A 128 -4.04 -10.26 -9.95
C TYR A 128 -5.51 -9.95 -9.76
N ASP A 129 -6.41 -10.89 -10.10
CA ASP A 129 -7.85 -10.74 -9.84
C ASP A 129 -8.14 -10.63 -8.33
N SER A 130 -7.47 -11.46 -7.52
CA SER A 130 -7.57 -11.37 -6.06
C SER A 130 -7.02 -10.05 -5.52
N LEU A 131 -5.89 -9.56 -6.05
CA LEU A 131 -5.32 -8.27 -5.65
C LEU A 131 -6.24 -7.10 -6.04
N GLU A 132 -6.90 -7.16 -7.20
CA GLU A 132 -7.88 -6.16 -7.64
C GLU A 132 -9.08 -6.11 -6.70
N ASP A 133 -9.68 -7.26 -6.39
CA ASP A 133 -10.81 -7.37 -5.44
C ASP A 133 -10.44 -6.80 -4.07
N LEU A 134 -9.26 -7.15 -3.55
CA LEU A 134 -8.77 -6.63 -2.27
C LEU A 134 -8.51 -5.12 -2.32
N ALA A 135 -7.88 -4.62 -3.38
CA ALA A 135 -7.64 -3.19 -3.56
C ALA A 135 -8.95 -2.41 -3.59
N GLY A 136 -9.95 -2.90 -4.33
CA GLY A 136 -11.27 -2.32 -4.38
C GLY A 136 -11.97 -2.27 -3.02
N LYS A 137 -11.89 -3.34 -2.23
CA LYS A 137 -12.43 -3.40 -0.86
C LYS A 137 -11.75 -2.37 0.06
N ILE A 138 -10.42 -2.28 0.01
CA ILE A 138 -9.63 -1.36 0.84
C ILE A 138 -9.97 0.09 0.50
N VAL A 139 -10.02 0.43 -0.79
CA VAL A 139 -10.31 1.79 -1.25
C VAL A 139 -11.74 2.20 -0.91
N ARG A 140 -12.73 1.32 -1.13
CA ARG A 140 -14.12 1.58 -0.74
C ARG A 140 -14.31 1.72 0.78
N ALA A 141 -13.42 1.13 1.57
CA ALA A 141 -13.36 1.33 3.03
C ALA A 141 -12.69 2.67 3.43
N GLY A 142 -12.21 3.47 2.47
CA GLY A 142 -11.60 4.78 2.70
C GLY A 142 -10.12 4.74 3.07
N PHE A 143 -9.39 3.70 2.68
CA PHE A 143 -7.94 3.59 2.87
C PHE A 143 -7.22 3.56 1.52
N SER A 144 -6.09 4.25 1.42
CA SER A 144 -5.19 4.08 0.29
C SER A 144 -4.60 2.67 0.29
N VAL A 145 -4.36 2.13 -0.90
CA VAL A 145 -3.78 0.79 -1.07
C VAL A 145 -2.47 0.87 -1.88
N ILE A 146 -1.44 0.17 -1.40
CA ILE A 146 -0.21 -0.07 -2.14
C ILE A 146 -0.23 -1.54 -2.59
N VAL A 147 -0.28 -1.74 -3.90
CA VAL A 147 -0.25 -3.08 -4.52
C VAL A 147 1.18 -3.42 -4.89
N ASP A 148 1.82 -4.22 -4.04
CA ASP A 148 3.21 -4.65 -4.21
C ASP A 148 3.28 -5.91 -5.08
N ALA A 149 3.33 -5.69 -6.39
CA ALA A 149 3.52 -6.70 -7.41
C ALA A 149 4.48 -6.19 -8.49
N THR A 150 4.77 -6.99 -9.50
CA THR A 150 5.72 -6.58 -10.56
C THR A 150 5.10 -5.68 -11.62
N PHE A 151 3.82 -5.85 -11.93
CA PHE A 151 3.06 -5.10 -12.94
C PHE A 151 3.76 -4.98 -14.30
N LEU A 152 4.48 -6.04 -14.71
CA LEU A 152 5.28 -6.04 -15.93
C LEU A 152 4.46 -6.07 -17.22
N LEU A 153 3.22 -6.58 -17.16
CA LEU A 153 2.31 -6.61 -18.30
C LEU A 153 1.35 -5.42 -18.24
N LYS A 154 1.14 -4.79 -19.41
CA LYS A 154 0.22 -3.66 -19.56
C LYS A 154 -1.20 -4.01 -19.10
N THR A 155 -1.67 -5.22 -19.40
CA THR A 155 -3.01 -5.70 -19.03
C THR A 155 -3.28 -5.53 -17.53
N TYR A 156 -2.33 -5.89 -16.66
CA TYR A 156 -2.51 -5.73 -15.22
C TYR A 156 -2.45 -4.26 -14.77
N ARG A 157 -1.65 -3.43 -15.44
CA ARG A 157 -1.63 -1.98 -15.14
C ARG A 157 -2.94 -1.30 -15.55
N ASP A 158 -3.49 -1.69 -16.71
CA ASP A 158 -4.80 -1.21 -17.17
C ASP A 158 -5.91 -1.65 -16.21
N GLN A 159 -5.92 -2.91 -15.74
CA GLN A 159 -6.88 -3.45 -14.78
C GLN A 159 -6.98 -2.58 -13.52
N PHE A 160 -5.85 -2.19 -12.92
CA PHE A 160 -5.84 -1.34 -11.73
C PHE A 160 -6.14 0.13 -12.01
N ARG A 161 -5.79 0.63 -13.19
CA ARG A 161 -6.23 1.96 -13.63
C ARG A 161 -7.76 2.00 -13.77
N ASP A 162 -8.35 0.99 -14.38
CA ASP A 162 -9.79 0.91 -14.60
C ASP A 162 -10.53 0.76 -13.25
N LEU A 163 -10.00 -0.02 -12.31
CA LEU A 163 -10.50 -0.07 -10.94
C LEU A 163 -10.47 1.31 -10.26
N ALA A 164 -9.37 2.07 -10.43
CA ALA A 164 -9.26 3.41 -9.85
C ALA A 164 -10.31 4.37 -10.44
N LEU A 165 -10.56 4.30 -11.75
CA LEU A 165 -11.62 5.05 -12.42
C LEU A 165 -13.00 4.67 -11.90
N GLU A 166 -13.29 3.37 -11.74
CA GLU A 166 -14.54 2.88 -11.15
C GLU A 166 -14.75 3.41 -9.74
N CYS A 167 -13.70 3.34 -8.90
CA CYS A 167 -13.74 3.83 -7.53
C CYS A 167 -13.65 5.35 -7.42
N ARG A 168 -13.38 6.08 -8.52
CA ARG A 168 -13.16 7.54 -8.56
C ARG A 168 -12.07 8.03 -7.63
N VAL A 169 -10.94 7.34 -7.66
CA VAL A 169 -9.77 7.66 -6.83
C VAL A 169 -8.53 7.85 -7.70
N PRO A 170 -7.51 8.59 -7.22
CA PRO A 170 -6.23 8.71 -7.89
C PRO A 170 -5.57 7.34 -8.13
N HIS A 171 -4.91 7.20 -9.28
CA HIS A 171 -4.07 6.06 -9.62
C HIS A 171 -2.62 6.52 -9.81
N VAL A 172 -1.70 5.87 -9.13
CA VAL A 172 -0.26 6.18 -9.20
C VAL A 172 0.52 4.91 -9.52
N VAL A 173 1.46 5.01 -10.46
CA VAL A 173 2.44 3.97 -10.75
C VAL A 173 3.81 4.41 -10.22
N ILE A 174 4.39 3.64 -9.31
CA ILE A 174 5.77 3.84 -8.86
C ILE A 174 6.67 2.83 -9.56
N SER A 175 7.44 3.30 -10.54
CA SER A 175 8.34 2.46 -11.33
C SER A 175 9.73 2.41 -10.69
N CYS A 176 10.10 1.25 -10.16
CA CYS A 176 11.42 1.01 -9.59
C CYS A 176 12.38 0.48 -10.68
N GLU A 177 13.23 1.38 -11.17
CA GLU A 177 14.17 1.10 -12.25
C GLU A 177 15.60 0.98 -11.71
N VAL A 178 16.17 -0.21 -11.78
CA VAL A 178 17.50 -0.53 -11.22
C VAL A 178 18.33 -1.26 -12.26
N PRO A 179 19.65 -1.00 -12.36
CA PRO A 179 20.54 -1.69 -13.30
C PRO A 179 20.52 -3.21 -13.11
N LYS A 180 20.61 -3.96 -14.23
CA LYS A 180 20.49 -5.43 -14.25
C LYS A 180 21.52 -6.15 -13.36
N ASN A 181 22.73 -5.63 -13.23
CA ASN A 181 23.76 -6.18 -12.35
C ASN A 181 23.36 -6.08 -10.87
N VAL A 182 22.75 -4.95 -10.46
CA VAL A 182 22.26 -4.74 -9.09
C VAL A 182 21.08 -5.69 -8.79
N LEU A 183 20.16 -5.90 -9.75
CA LEU A 183 19.06 -6.85 -9.61
C LEU A 183 19.56 -8.27 -9.33
N ARG A 184 20.54 -8.74 -10.14
CA ARG A 184 21.13 -10.07 -9.98
C ARG A 184 21.76 -10.27 -8.61
N GLU A 185 22.53 -9.28 -8.15
CA GLU A 185 23.19 -9.34 -6.85
C GLU A 185 22.18 -9.36 -5.69
N ARG A 186 21.16 -8.50 -5.73
CA ARG A 186 20.10 -8.47 -4.72
C ARG A 186 19.31 -9.79 -4.65
N ILE A 187 19.03 -10.41 -5.80
CA ILE A 187 18.34 -11.71 -5.85
C ILE A 187 19.23 -12.80 -5.26
N ARG A 188 20.54 -12.81 -5.58
CA ARG A 188 21.49 -13.77 -5.02
C ARG A 188 21.54 -13.68 -3.49
N LEU A 189 21.77 -12.47 -2.96
CA LEU A 189 21.81 -12.24 -1.51
C LEU A 189 20.51 -12.63 -0.80
N ARG A 190 19.36 -12.36 -1.42
CA ARG A 190 18.05 -12.73 -0.87
C ARG A 190 17.84 -14.24 -0.84
N SER A 191 18.26 -14.96 -1.88
CA SER A 191 18.14 -16.43 -1.92
C SER A 191 18.98 -17.11 -0.85
N GLU A 192 20.11 -16.49 -0.46
CA GLU A 192 20.95 -16.96 0.64
C GLU A 192 20.31 -16.69 2.02
N ALA A 193 19.62 -15.55 2.18
CA ALA A 193 19.04 -15.13 3.46
C ALA A 193 17.72 -15.85 3.83
N ARG A 194 16.97 -16.40 2.86
CA ARG A 194 15.68 -17.13 3.02
C ARG A 194 14.60 -16.44 3.87
N ASN A 195 14.59 -15.12 3.94
CA ASN A 195 13.73 -14.34 4.85
C ASN A 195 12.61 -13.55 4.15
N ASP A 196 12.36 -13.77 2.85
CA ASP A 196 11.35 -13.02 2.08
C ASP A 196 10.29 -13.97 1.51
N PRO A 197 8.98 -13.63 1.55
CA PRO A 197 7.91 -14.38 0.89
C PRO A 197 8.11 -14.58 -0.62
N SER A 198 8.89 -13.69 -1.27
CA SER A 198 9.19 -13.78 -2.70
C SER A 198 10.23 -14.86 -2.98
N GLU A 199 9.87 -15.82 -3.81
CA GLU A 199 10.72 -16.93 -4.28
C GLU A 199 11.41 -16.65 -5.62
N ALA A 200 11.41 -15.37 -6.07
CA ALA A 200 12.01 -15.01 -7.35
C ALA A 200 13.53 -15.28 -7.34
N ASN A 201 13.93 -16.15 -8.23
CA ASN A 201 15.33 -16.54 -8.50
C ASN A 201 15.84 -15.88 -9.80
N LEU A 202 17.06 -16.24 -10.24
CA LEU A 202 17.65 -15.71 -11.47
C LEU A 202 16.89 -16.13 -12.74
N GLU A 203 16.26 -17.29 -12.75
CA GLU A 203 15.45 -17.76 -13.89
C GLU A 203 14.18 -16.92 -14.03
N VAL A 204 13.51 -16.62 -12.90
CA VAL A 204 12.36 -15.70 -12.84
C VAL A 204 12.77 -14.32 -13.36
N LEU A 205 13.92 -13.79 -12.93
CA LEU A 205 14.41 -12.50 -13.45
C LEU A 205 14.66 -12.53 -14.97
N GLN A 206 15.27 -13.60 -15.48
CA GLN A 206 15.49 -13.73 -16.93
C GLN A 206 14.19 -13.80 -17.72
N HIS A 207 13.18 -14.51 -17.20
CA HIS A 207 11.86 -14.55 -17.80
C HIS A 207 11.19 -13.17 -17.80
N GLN A 208 11.21 -12.48 -16.65
CA GLN A 208 10.68 -11.13 -16.51
C GLN A 208 11.33 -10.12 -17.48
N LEU A 209 12.65 -10.19 -17.66
CA LEU A 209 13.37 -9.35 -18.61
C LEU A 209 12.95 -9.55 -20.07
N LYS A 210 12.50 -10.76 -20.43
CA LYS A 210 12.03 -11.08 -21.78
C LYS A 210 10.57 -10.70 -22.02
N THR A 211 9.75 -10.74 -20.98
CA THR A 211 8.30 -10.58 -21.07
C THR A 211 7.78 -9.21 -20.63
N GLN A 212 8.61 -8.40 -19.98
CA GLN A 212 8.20 -7.07 -19.51
C GLN A 212 7.78 -6.15 -20.67
N GLN A 213 6.72 -5.41 -20.43
CA GLN A 213 6.22 -4.36 -21.30
C GLN A 213 6.51 -3.00 -20.66
N VAL A 214 7.30 -2.19 -21.34
CA VAL A 214 7.66 -0.83 -20.88
C VAL A 214 6.40 0.01 -20.75
N ILE A 215 6.35 0.87 -19.72
CA ILE A 215 5.26 1.83 -19.54
C ILE A 215 5.26 2.79 -20.73
N SER A 216 4.18 2.81 -21.50
CA SER A 216 4.05 3.62 -22.71
C SER A 216 3.85 5.11 -22.38
N LYS A 217 3.97 5.99 -23.40
CA LYS A 217 3.71 7.42 -23.23
C LYS A 217 2.23 7.67 -22.89
N GLU A 218 1.32 6.91 -23.48
CA GLU A 218 -0.12 7.00 -23.25
C GLU A 218 -0.47 6.60 -21.82
N GLU A 219 0.17 5.55 -21.27
CA GLU A 219 0.00 5.18 -19.87
C GLU A 219 0.49 6.29 -18.92
N ARG A 220 1.61 6.93 -19.25
CA ARG A 220 2.16 8.06 -18.45
C ARG A 220 1.28 9.31 -18.48
N SER A 221 0.52 9.54 -19.54
CA SER A 221 -0.40 10.68 -19.63
C SER A 221 -1.72 10.44 -18.87
N GLY A 222 -2.11 9.19 -18.66
CA GLY A 222 -3.35 8.81 -17.98
C GLY A 222 -3.20 8.50 -16.48
N THR A 223 -1.95 8.54 -15.96
CA THR A 223 -1.67 8.20 -14.56
C THR A 223 -0.40 8.89 -14.08
N GLU A 224 -0.31 9.27 -12.82
CA GLU A 224 0.95 9.79 -12.29
C GLU A 224 1.98 8.66 -12.23
N THR A 225 3.13 8.87 -12.89
CA THR A 225 4.22 7.88 -12.91
C THR A 225 5.46 8.47 -12.26
N ILE A 226 5.88 7.86 -11.16
CA ILE A 226 7.09 8.24 -10.43
C ILE A 226 8.17 7.19 -10.71
N ILE A 227 9.28 7.62 -11.30
CA ILE A 227 10.42 6.74 -11.57
C ILE A 227 11.39 6.83 -10.39
N CYS A 228 11.70 5.68 -9.79
CA CYS A 228 12.61 5.57 -8.67
C CYS A 228 13.76 4.63 -9.03
N SER A 229 14.99 5.13 -9.01
CA SER A 229 16.21 4.34 -9.24
C SER A 229 16.81 3.77 -7.97
N GLU A 230 16.41 4.30 -6.83
CA GLU A 230 16.82 3.86 -5.50
C GLU A 230 15.65 3.21 -4.76
N SER A 231 15.89 2.63 -3.60
CA SER A 231 14.83 2.04 -2.78
C SER A 231 14.12 3.07 -1.88
N THR A 232 14.26 4.37 -2.20
CA THR A 232 13.65 5.51 -1.50
C THR A 232 13.15 6.53 -2.52
N LEU A 233 12.11 7.28 -2.17
CA LEU A 233 11.71 8.47 -2.93
C LEU A 233 12.52 9.69 -2.46
N SER A 234 12.88 10.56 -3.38
CA SER A 234 13.37 11.89 -3.01
C SER A 234 12.23 12.70 -2.37
N PRO A 235 12.54 13.76 -1.59
CA PRO A 235 11.52 14.65 -1.03
C PRO A 235 10.57 15.20 -2.10
N ASP A 236 11.08 15.59 -3.27
CA ASP A 236 10.28 16.10 -4.38
C ASP A 236 9.34 15.03 -4.96
N GLN A 237 9.81 13.79 -5.08
CA GLN A 237 8.98 12.67 -5.54
C GLN A 237 7.89 12.33 -4.53
N LEU A 238 8.19 12.38 -3.24
CA LEU A 238 7.21 12.17 -2.18
C LEU A 238 6.16 13.30 -2.19
N ASN A 239 6.59 14.56 -2.30
CA ASN A 239 5.67 15.70 -2.39
C ASN A 239 4.74 15.60 -3.61
N ARG A 240 5.27 15.23 -4.78
CA ARG A 240 4.44 14.98 -5.98
C ARG A 240 3.42 13.88 -5.75
N LEU A 241 3.81 12.78 -5.11
CA LEU A 241 2.90 11.70 -4.74
C LEU A 241 1.77 12.20 -3.83
N LEU A 242 2.12 12.92 -2.76
CA LEU A 242 1.15 13.46 -1.80
C LEU A 242 0.19 14.45 -2.47
N GLN A 243 0.68 15.37 -3.29
CA GLN A 243 -0.13 16.33 -4.06
C GLN A 243 -1.09 15.64 -5.03
N HIS A 244 -0.67 14.53 -5.64
CA HIS A 244 -1.54 13.77 -6.53
C HIS A 244 -2.64 13.01 -5.78
N ILE A 245 -2.31 12.48 -4.60
CA ILE A 245 -3.27 11.76 -3.74
C ILE A 245 -4.23 12.73 -3.04
N ASP A 246 -3.72 13.83 -2.48
CA ASP A 246 -4.53 14.87 -1.82
C ASP A 246 -4.11 16.30 -2.23
N PRO A 247 -4.72 16.84 -3.29
CA PRO A 247 -4.41 18.20 -3.75
C PRO A 247 -4.74 19.31 -2.74
N SER A 248 -5.51 19.02 -1.69
CA SER A 248 -5.92 20.03 -0.70
C SER A 248 -4.84 20.37 0.33
N GLU A 249 -3.80 19.56 0.48
CA GLU A 249 -2.69 19.88 1.39
C GLU A 249 -1.78 21.00 0.85
N SER A 250 -1.72 21.16 -0.47
CA SER A 250 -0.93 22.21 -1.11
C SER A 250 -1.42 23.64 -0.82
N SER A 251 -2.65 23.79 -0.29
CA SER A 251 -3.26 25.11 -0.01
C SER A 251 -3.04 25.61 1.42
N LYS A 252 -2.34 24.85 2.27
CA LYS A 252 -2.11 25.21 3.68
C LYS A 252 -0.75 25.87 3.95
N GLU A 253 0.13 25.92 2.96
CA GLU A 253 1.48 26.50 3.06
C GLU A 253 1.63 27.88 2.36
N GLN A 254 0.50 28.55 2.04
CA GLN A 254 0.54 29.93 1.53
C GLN A 254 -0.14 30.91 2.54
#